data_0184806b59209350fb99c7a805429870
#
_entry.id   0184806b59209350fb99c7a805429870
#
_cell.length_a   1.000
_cell.length_b   1.000
_cell.length_c   1.000
_cell.angle_alpha   90.00
_cell.angle_beta   90.00
_cell.angle_gamma   90.00
#
_symmetry.space_group_name_H-M   'P 1'
#
loop_
_entity.id
_entity.type
_entity.pdbx_description
1 polymer ?
#
loop_
_entity_poly.entity_id
_entity_poly.type
_entity_poly.pdbx_seq_one_letter_code
_entity_poly.pdbx_strand_id
1 'polypeptide(L)'
;MFLARQTFIAAGLVAACSLAQAKPVDYTILTKISRVAFNLEHQGFIQLFGTLRVTQGTLTFDNEDWSKSHVDVAMPVSSLDMGDGPWNGQIRGDDEWAPLFKTTTITFHSTRIKRIDATHGTLTGDLTLAGVTKPVTLKLRVNKIGKNDVLDTPSVGFTATTTIKRSAFGIKAYEDLVGDAISVQIQIEALEGPDPEAKMETATQPGK
;
A
#
# COMPACT_ATOMS: atom_id res chain seq x y z
N MET A 1 62.60 55.97 8.95
CA MET A 1 61.92 55.41 7.79
C MET A 1 61.24 54.11 8.19
N PHE A 2 59.97 54.19 8.66
CA PHE A 2 59.24 53.04 9.19
C PHE A 2 58.21 52.59 8.14
N LEU A 3 58.37 51.36 7.62
CA LEU A 3 57.42 50.72 6.72
C LEU A 3 56.33 50.03 7.57
N ALA A 4 55.09 50.53 7.47
CA ALA A 4 53.93 49.85 8.04
C ALA A 4 53.50 48.68 7.11
N ARG A 5 53.47 47.46 7.67
CA ARG A 5 52.92 46.27 7.06
C ARG A 5 51.41 46.27 7.29
N GLN A 6 50.60 46.41 6.25
CA GLN A 6 49.16 46.20 6.29
C GLN A 6 48.88 44.72 6.10
N THR A 7 48.26 44.10 7.12
CA THR A 7 47.77 42.72 7.08
C THR A 7 46.30 42.74 6.59
N PHE A 8 46.05 42.20 5.42
CA PHE A 8 44.69 41.98 4.90
C PHE A 8 44.13 40.65 5.52
N ILE A 9 43.11 40.77 6.33
CA ILE A 9 42.32 39.63 6.79
C ILE A 9 41.20 39.42 5.77
N ALA A 10 41.32 38.35 4.97
CA ALA A 10 40.27 37.88 4.09
C ALA A 10 39.21 37.13 4.92
N ALA A 11 38.07 37.74 5.17
CA ALA A 11 36.92 37.09 5.78
C ALA A 11 36.24 36.17 4.73
N GLY A 12 36.48 34.87 4.85
CA GLY A 12 35.79 33.88 4.02
C GLY A 12 34.32 33.75 4.44
N LEU A 13 33.41 34.15 3.56
CA LEU A 13 31.96 33.98 3.74
C LEU A 13 31.65 32.52 3.44
N VAL A 14 31.47 31.65 4.44
CA VAL A 14 30.95 30.29 4.28
C VAL A 14 29.44 30.39 4.09
N ALA A 15 28.99 30.34 2.85
CA ALA A 15 27.57 30.19 2.55
C ALA A 15 27.10 28.79 2.97
N ALA A 16 26.39 28.70 4.08
CA ALA A 16 25.71 27.49 4.50
C ALA A 16 24.52 27.26 3.52
N CYS A 17 24.70 26.41 2.52
CA CYS A 17 23.60 25.87 1.72
C CYS A 17 22.73 25.00 2.66
N SER A 18 21.63 25.55 3.13
CA SER A 18 20.57 24.78 3.77
C SER A 18 19.98 23.87 2.69
N LEU A 19 20.35 22.60 2.69
CA LEU A 19 19.67 21.58 1.90
C LEU A 19 18.22 21.53 2.43
N ALA A 20 17.29 22.05 1.65
CA ALA A 20 15.88 21.87 1.91
C ALA A 20 15.59 20.38 1.86
N GLN A 21 15.47 19.75 3.02
CA GLN A 21 15.14 18.33 3.12
C GLN A 21 13.68 18.17 2.68
N ALA A 22 13.43 17.37 1.64
CA ALA A 22 12.08 17.05 1.24
C ALA A 22 11.33 16.48 2.45
N LYS A 23 10.09 16.91 2.63
CA LYS A 23 9.24 16.44 3.72
C LYS A 23 8.37 15.29 3.21
N PRO A 24 8.05 14.31 4.07
CA PRO A 24 7.03 13.33 3.74
C PRO A 24 5.74 14.03 3.29
N VAL A 25 5.12 13.51 2.24
CA VAL A 25 3.88 14.02 1.66
C VAL A 25 2.75 13.05 1.94
N ASP A 26 1.61 13.56 2.35
CA ASP A 26 0.40 12.78 2.56
C ASP A 26 -0.39 12.63 1.26
N TYR A 27 -0.79 11.40 0.98
CA TYR A 27 -1.54 11.01 -0.21
C TYR A 27 -2.84 10.33 0.16
N THR A 28 -3.87 10.59 -0.62
CA THR A 28 -5.15 9.87 -0.56
C THR A 28 -5.16 8.73 -1.58
N ILE A 29 -5.39 7.51 -1.12
CA ILE A 29 -5.47 6.33 -1.98
C ILE A 29 -6.76 6.39 -2.82
N LEU A 30 -6.65 6.27 -4.14
CA LEU A 30 -7.78 6.15 -5.05
C LEU A 30 -8.40 4.74 -4.93
N THR A 31 -9.34 4.59 -4.01
CA THR A 31 -9.94 3.28 -3.67
C THR A 31 -10.76 2.68 -4.82
N LYS A 32 -11.27 3.50 -5.75
CA LYS A 32 -12.04 3.04 -6.92
C LYS A 32 -11.20 2.19 -7.87
N ILE A 33 -9.91 2.49 -8.02
CA ILE A 33 -8.99 1.82 -8.95
C ILE A 33 -7.90 1.00 -8.27
N SER A 34 -7.59 1.26 -7.00
CA SER A 34 -6.62 0.49 -6.23
C SER A 34 -7.17 -0.89 -5.88
N ARG A 35 -6.36 -1.94 -6.05
CA ARG A 35 -6.79 -3.34 -5.89
C ARG A 35 -5.69 -4.19 -5.28
N VAL A 36 -6.14 -5.19 -4.53
CA VAL A 36 -5.35 -6.35 -4.14
C VAL A 36 -5.84 -7.53 -4.98
N ALA A 37 -4.98 -8.06 -5.83
CA ALA A 37 -5.21 -9.30 -6.57
C ALA A 37 -4.42 -10.42 -5.90
N PHE A 38 -4.96 -11.63 -5.94
CA PHE A 38 -4.27 -12.79 -5.41
C PHE A 38 -4.56 -14.04 -6.25
N ASN A 39 -3.69 -15.03 -6.12
CA ASN A 39 -3.95 -16.35 -6.67
C ASN A 39 -3.45 -17.43 -5.72
N LEU A 40 -4.07 -18.62 -5.86
CA LEU A 40 -3.70 -19.82 -5.14
C LEU A 40 -4.00 -21.04 -5.99
N GLU A 41 -3.23 -22.10 -5.77
CA GLU A 41 -3.32 -23.34 -6.53
C GLU A 41 -4.61 -24.10 -6.17
N HIS A 42 -5.20 -24.79 -7.16
CA HIS A 42 -6.36 -25.65 -7.00
C HIS A 42 -6.12 -27.02 -7.66
N GLN A 43 -5.92 -28.05 -6.83
CA GLN A 43 -5.75 -29.46 -7.18
C GLN A 43 -4.67 -29.74 -8.24
N GLY A 44 -3.66 -28.88 -8.35
CA GLY A 44 -2.62 -28.98 -9.39
C GLY A 44 -3.08 -28.60 -10.80
N PHE A 45 -4.38 -28.34 -11.03
CA PHE A 45 -4.91 -28.08 -12.37
C PHE A 45 -4.75 -26.62 -12.79
N ILE A 46 -5.06 -25.69 -11.90
CA ILE A 46 -5.11 -24.24 -12.21
C ILE A 46 -4.69 -23.39 -11.03
N GLN A 47 -4.44 -22.11 -11.33
CA GLN A 47 -4.43 -21.04 -10.32
C GLN A 47 -5.80 -20.37 -10.30
N LEU A 48 -6.44 -20.37 -9.14
CA LEU A 48 -7.62 -19.55 -8.88
C LEU A 48 -7.19 -18.11 -8.65
N PHE A 49 -7.92 -17.17 -9.22
CA PHE A 49 -7.68 -15.74 -9.05
C PHE A 49 -8.82 -15.10 -8.29
N GLY A 50 -8.47 -14.18 -7.42
CA GLY A 50 -9.44 -13.37 -6.71
C GLY A 50 -8.94 -11.97 -6.46
N THR A 51 -9.84 -11.09 -6.03
CA THR A 51 -9.53 -9.71 -5.68
C THR A 51 -10.14 -9.31 -4.36
N LEU A 52 -9.51 -8.29 -3.74
CA LEU A 52 -10.03 -7.55 -2.61
C LEU A 52 -9.93 -6.04 -2.90
N ARG A 53 -10.87 -5.26 -2.40
CA ARG A 53 -10.86 -3.80 -2.52
C ARG A 53 -10.24 -3.16 -1.28
N VAL A 54 -9.33 -2.20 -1.50
CA VAL A 54 -8.95 -1.25 -0.47
C VAL A 54 -10.07 -0.22 -0.37
N THR A 55 -10.67 -0.06 0.80
CA THR A 55 -11.78 0.88 1.00
C THR A 55 -11.42 2.04 1.92
N GLN A 56 -10.36 1.86 2.71
CA GLN A 56 -9.81 2.90 3.58
C GLN A 56 -8.30 2.76 3.62
N GLY A 57 -7.61 3.90 3.73
CA GLY A 57 -6.17 3.89 3.89
C GLY A 57 -5.58 5.28 3.96
N THR A 58 -4.44 5.35 4.63
CA THR A 58 -3.57 6.52 4.66
C THR A 58 -2.22 6.15 4.07
N LEU A 59 -1.62 7.05 3.34
CA LEU A 59 -0.30 6.89 2.75
C LEU A 59 0.48 8.19 2.92
N THR A 60 1.59 8.12 3.65
CA THR A 60 2.60 9.17 3.66
C THR A 60 3.82 8.66 2.93
N PHE A 61 4.34 9.41 1.97
CA PHE A 61 5.50 9.00 1.18
C PHE A 61 6.56 10.10 1.09
N ASP A 62 7.80 9.73 1.43
CA ASP A 62 8.99 10.55 1.24
C ASP A 62 9.86 9.90 0.15
N ASN A 63 9.90 10.51 -1.03
CA ASN A 63 10.67 9.97 -2.17
C ASN A 63 12.18 10.00 -1.96
N GLU A 64 12.68 10.86 -1.07
CA GLU A 64 14.10 10.97 -0.78
C GLU A 64 14.53 9.99 0.32
N ASP A 65 13.69 9.85 1.35
CA ASP A 65 13.93 8.97 2.48
C ASP A 65 12.73 8.05 2.73
N TRP A 66 12.68 6.93 2.05
CA TRP A 66 11.59 5.96 2.16
C TRP A 66 11.37 5.44 3.59
N SER A 67 12.36 5.58 4.47
CA SER A 67 12.20 5.16 5.88
C SER A 67 11.22 6.03 6.68
N LYS A 68 10.91 7.22 6.17
CA LYS A 68 9.91 8.15 6.74
C LYS A 68 8.51 7.93 6.17
N SER A 69 8.39 7.03 5.19
CA SER A 69 7.11 6.71 4.57
C SER A 69 6.34 5.69 5.38
N HIS A 70 5.00 5.78 5.29
CA HIS A 70 4.15 4.84 5.93
C HIS A 70 2.81 4.62 5.22
N VAL A 71 2.21 3.44 5.39
CA VAL A 71 0.92 3.10 4.81
C VAL A 71 0.11 2.23 5.77
N ASP A 72 -1.16 2.59 5.90
CA ASP A 72 -2.19 1.84 6.62
C ASP A 72 -3.36 1.62 5.68
N VAL A 73 -3.85 0.39 5.57
CA VAL A 73 -4.98 0.06 4.71
C VAL A 73 -5.94 -0.91 5.39
N ALA A 74 -7.22 -0.76 5.05
CA ALA A 74 -8.27 -1.66 5.45
C ALA A 74 -9.05 -2.16 4.23
N MET A 75 -9.36 -3.45 4.24
CA MET A 75 -10.06 -4.16 3.18
C MET A 75 -11.20 -4.98 3.80
N PRO A 76 -12.46 -4.68 3.50
CA PRO A 76 -13.58 -5.51 3.94
C PRO A 76 -13.46 -6.92 3.38
N VAL A 77 -13.57 -7.95 4.23
CA VAL A 77 -13.59 -9.36 3.79
C VAL A 77 -14.76 -9.59 2.83
N SER A 78 -15.86 -8.86 3.00
CA SER A 78 -17.01 -8.90 2.09
C SER A 78 -16.70 -8.44 0.66
N SER A 79 -15.57 -7.76 0.44
CA SER A 79 -15.12 -7.36 -0.91
C SER A 79 -14.37 -8.47 -1.65
N LEU A 80 -14.22 -9.66 -1.04
CA LEU A 80 -13.67 -10.83 -1.71
C LEU A 80 -14.49 -11.17 -2.94
N ASP A 81 -13.81 -11.23 -4.07
CA ASP A 81 -14.40 -11.57 -5.36
C ASP A 81 -13.50 -12.55 -6.13
N MET A 82 -14.07 -13.72 -6.43
CA MET A 82 -13.43 -14.78 -7.22
C MET A 82 -13.90 -14.79 -8.68
N GLY A 83 -14.57 -13.70 -9.10
CA GLY A 83 -15.05 -13.52 -10.48
C GLY A 83 -16.42 -14.12 -10.78
N ASP A 84 -17.06 -14.80 -9.84
CA ASP A 84 -18.39 -15.39 -10.00
C ASP A 84 -19.23 -15.18 -8.74
N GLY A 85 -20.39 -14.54 -8.90
CA GLY A 85 -21.27 -14.17 -7.78
C GLY A 85 -21.80 -15.35 -6.99
N PRO A 86 -22.39 -16.37 -7.62
CA PRO A 86 -22.82 -17.61 -6.96
C PRO A 86 -21.69 -18.31 -6.19
N TRP A 87 -20.51 -18.41 -6.79
CA TRP A 87 -19.36 -19.01 -6.12
C TRP A 87 -18.87 -18.19 -4.93
N ASN A 88 -18.83 -16.88 -5.04
CA ASN A 88 -18.56 -15.98 -3.90
C ASN A 88 -19.55 -16.22 -2.75
N GLY A 89 -20.82 -16.49 -3.08
CA GLY A 89 -21.86 -16.84 -2.11
C GLY A 89 -21.59 -18.19 -1.43
N GLN A 90 -21.19 -19.20 -2.19
CA GLN A 90 -20.81 -20.52 -1.66
C GLN A 90 -19.64 -20.41 -0.69
N ILE A 91 -18.55 -19.73 -1.07
CA ILE A 91 -17.39 -19.54 -0.19
C ILE A 91 -17.79 -18.86 1.14
N ARG A 92 -18.70 -17.87 1.09
CA ARG A 92 -19.16 -17.19 2.32
C ARG A 92 -20.05 -18.04 3.20
N GLY A 93 -20.78 -18.98 2.62
CA GLY A 93 -21.69 -19.89 3.34
C GLY A 93 -21.10 -21.22 3.74
N ASP A 94 -19.87 -21.50 3.40
CA ASP A 94 -19.19 -22.75 3.66
C ASP A 94 -18.45 -22.72 4.99
N ASP A 95 -18.73 -23.67 5.88
CA ASP A 95 -18.16 -23.77 7.22
C ASP A 95 -16.63 -23.92 7.22
N GLU A 96 -16.05 -24.56 6.20
CA GLU A 96 -14.61 -24.70 6.05
C GLU A 96 -13.93 -23.33 5.85
N TRP A 97 -14.59 -22.41 5.15
CA TRP A 97 -14.11 -21.04 4.94
C TRP A 97 -14.49 -20.07 6.07
N ALA A 98 -15.32 -20.48 7.05
CA ALA A 98 -15.76 -19.62 8.14
C ALA A 98 -14.60 -18.89 8.88
N PRO A 99 -13.40 -19.48 9.08
CA PRO A 99 -12.28 -18.77 9.69
C PRO A 99 -11.89 -17.48 8.95
N LEU A 100 -12.00 -17.43 7.62
CA LEU A 100 -11.71 -16.24 6.83
C LEU A 100 -12.67 -15.08 7.17
N PHE A 101 -13.92 -15.41 7.47
CA PHE A 101 -14.98 -14.43 7.75
C PHE A 101 -15.18 -14.15 9.25
N LYS A 102 -14.28 -14.65 10.10
CA LYS A 102 -14.29 -14.41 11.56
C LYS A 102 -14.21 -12.93 11.92
N THR A 103 -13.55 -12.15 11.09
CA THR A 103 -13.49 -10.69 11.17
C THR A 103 -14.07 -10.07 9.91
N THR A 104 -14.59 -8.86 10.01
CA THR A 104 -15.16 -8.14 8.86
C THR A 104 -14.12 -7.44 8.00
N THR A 105 -12.90 -7.30 8.52
CA THR A 105 -11.87 -6.45 7.91
C THR A 105 -10.51 -7.13 7.98
N ILE A 106 -9.78 -7.06 6.86
CA ILE A 106 -8.36 -7.36 6.76
C ILE A 106 -7.63 -6.02 6.87
N THR A 107 -6.58 -5.93 7.68
CA THR A 107 -5.79 -4.70 7.82
C THR A 107 -4.31 -4.98 7.57
N PHE A 108 -3.63 -3.98 7.01
CA PHE A 108 -2.18 -3.95 6.93
C PHE A 108 -1.66 -2.64 7.47
N HIS A 109 -0.67 -2.71 8.35
CA HIS A 109 -0.04 -1.60 9.04
C HIS A 109 1.47 -1.65 8.83
N SER A 110 2.03 -0.69 8.11
CA SER A 110 3.46 -0.70 7.81
C SER A 110 4.30 -0.42 9.06
N THR A 111 5.37 -1.18 9.22
CA THR A 111 6.34 -1.00 10.32
C THR A 111 7.69 -0.53 9.83
N ARG A 112 8.01 -0.78 8.55
CA ARG A 112 9.28 -0.38 7.95
C ARG A 112 9.21 -0.36 6.44
N ILE A 113 9.72 0.72 5.84
CA ILE A 113 9.96 0.82 4.41
C ILE A 113 11.44 1.05 4.17
N LYS A 114 12.05 0.24 3.30
CA LYS A 114 13.48 0.34 2.98
C LYS A 114 13.67 0.43 1.47
N ARG A 115 14.33 1.48 1.02
CA ARG A 115 14.74 1.66 -0.37
C ARG A 115 15.91 0.72 -0.71
N ILE A 116 15.88 0.10 -1.89
CA ILE A 116 16.97 -0.71 -2.45
C ILE A 116 17.65 0.05 -3.59
N ASP A 117 16.86 0.60 -4.51
CA ASP A 117 17.34 1.41 -5.63
C ASP A 117 16.38 2.58 -5.91
N ALA A 118 16.46 3.20 -7.09
CA ALA A 118 15.65 4.36 -7.43
C ALA A 118 14.13 4.10 -7.40
N THR A 119 13.70 2.87 -7.69
CA THR A 119 12.30 2.50 -7.85
C THR A 119 11.88 1.29 -7.02
N HIS A 120 12.82 0.51 -6.47
CA HIS A 120 12.52 -0.70 -5.73
C HIS A 120 12.88 -0.60 -4.26
N GLY A 121 12.12 -1.32 -3.45
CA GLY A 121 12.33 -1.41 -2.01
C GLY A 121 11.63 -2.61 -1.39
N THR A 122 11.62 -2.62 -0.07
CA THR A 122 10.83 -3.56 0.74
C THR A 122 9.91 -2.78 1.66
N LEU A 123 8.71 -3.29 1.83
CA LEU A 123 7.70 -2.80 2.75
C LEU A 123 7.39 -3.93 3.73
N THR A 124 7.73 -3.75 4.99
CA THR A 124 7.39 -4.69 6.07
C THR A 124 6.27 -4.09 6.92
N GLY A 125 5.31 -4.91 7.32
CA GLY A 125 4.21 -4.48 8.14
C GLY A 125 3.45 -5.65 8.75
N ASP A 126 2.54 -5.34 9.63
CA ASP A 126 1.66 -6.28 10.31
C ASP A 126 0.38 -6.47 9.50
N LEU A 127 0.18 -7.68 8.98
CA LEU A 127 -1.05 -8.10 8.31
C LEU A 127 -1.95 -8.79 9.33
N THR A 128 -3.17 -8.28 9.49
CA THR A 128 -4.23 -8.98 10.24
C THR A 128 -5.21 -9.58 9.25
N LEU A 129 -5.29 -10.90 9.23
CA LEU A 129 -6.17 -11.71 8.39
C LEU A 129 -6.85 -12.77 9.25
N ALA A 130 -8.16 -12.95 9.12
CA ALA A 130 -8.95 -13.90 9.93
C ALA A 130 -8.75 -13.74 11.46
N GLY A 131 -8.46 -12.51 11.91
CA GLY A 131 -8.19 -12.20 13.32
C GLY A 131 -6.79 -12.57 13.81
N VAL A 132 -5.91 -13.04 12.93
CA VAL A 132 -4.51 -13.36 13.26
C VAL A 132 -3.61 -12.29 12.67
N THR A 133 -2.73 -11.70 13.48
CA THR A 133 -1.76 -10.70 13.05
C THR A 133 -0.38 -11.33 12.91
N LYS A 134 0.26 -11.10 11.76
CA LYS A 134 1.63 -11.55 11.49
C LYS A 134 2.41 -10.53 10.69
N PRO A 135 3.73 -10.42 10.90
CA PRO A 135 4.59 -9.60 10.07
C PRO A 135 4.71 -10.21 8.66
N VAL A 136 4.55 -9.35 7.66
CA VAL A 136 4.69 -9.70 6.24
C VAL A 136 5.63 -8.70 5.58
N THR A 137 6.50 -9.19 4.69
CA THR A 137 7.37 -8.34 3.88
C THR A 137 6.95 -8.44 2.42
N LEU A 138 6.76 -7.28 1.79
CA LEU A 138 6.41 -7.13 0.40
C LEU A 138 7.62 -6.57 -0.38
N LYS A 139 7.80 -7.04 -1.61
CA LYS A 139 8.62 -6.35 -2.60
C LYS A 139 7.83 -5.15 -3.09
N LEU A 140 8.41 -3.97 -2.98
CA LEU A 140 7.78 -2.70 -3.34
C LEU A 140 8.43 -2.12 -4.58
N ARG A 141 7.64 -1.58 -5.50
CA ARG A 141 8.09 -0.77 -6.63
C ARG A 141 7.27 0.52 -6.72
N VAL A 142 7.96 1.64 -6.83
CA VAL A 142 7.37 2.91 -7.27
C VAL A 142 7.26 2.87 -8.80
N ASN A 143 6.06 2.93 -9.34
CA ASN A 143 5.80 2.87 -10.77
C ASN A 143 6.00 4.22 -11.44
N LYS A 144 5.43 5.28 -10.83
CA LYS A 144 5.48 6.65 -11.32
C LYS A 144 5.27 7.61 -10.15
N ILE A 145 6.01 8.70 -10.16
CA ILE A 145 5.73 9.91 -9.39
C ILE A 145 5.54 11.00 -10.41
N GLY A 146 4.43 11.72 -10.36
CA GLY A 146 4.13 12.76 -11.33
C GLY A 146 2.70 13.21 -11.26
N LYS A 147 2.26 13.97 -12.25
CA LYS A 147 0.90 14.46 -12.32
C LYS A 147 -0.04 13.39 -12.88
N ASN A 148 -1.22 13.25 -12.28
CA ASN A 148 -2.35 12.55 -12.87
C ASN A 148 -3.03 13.53 -13.84
N ASP A 149 -3.03 13.20 -15.13
CA ASP A 149 -3.51 14.11 -16.18
C ASP A 149 -5.02 14.28 -16.20
N VAL A 150 -5.76 13.32 -15.63
CA VAL A 150 -7.24 13.37 -15.52
C VAL A 150 -7.68 14.25 -14.36
N LEU A 151 -7.04 14.11 -13.21
CA LEU A 151 -7.41 14.82 -11.98
C LEU A 151 -6.58 16.09 -11.74
N ASP A 152 -5.64 16.38 -12.64
CA ASP A 152 -4.75 17.55 -12.60
C ASP A 152 -3.98 17.69 -11.27
N THR A 153 -3.63 16.55 -10.61
CA THR A 153 -3.09 16.48 -9.26
C THR A 153 -1.80 15.66 -9.21
N PRO A 154 -0.78 16.08 -8.43
CA PRO A 154 0.40 15.26 -8.17
C PRO A 154 -0.02 13.90 -7.59
N SER A 155 0.61 12.84 -8.08
CA SER A 155 0.21 11.46 -7.80
C SER A 155 1.41 10.55 -7.72
N VAL A 156 1.22 9.42 -7.03
CA VAL A 156 2.20 8.36 -6.95
C VAL A 156 1.53 7.01 -7.17
N GLY A 157 2.18 6.14 -7.96
CA GLY A 157 1.72 4.79 -8.23
C GLY A 157 2.68 3.74 -7.69
N PHE A 158 2.15 2.69 -7.08
CA PHE A 158 2.91 1.59 -6.50
C PHE A 158 2.45 0.23 -6.98
N THR A 159 3.40 -0.68 -7.10
CA THR A 159 3.16 -2.13 -7.14
C THR A 159 3.83 -2.76 -5.93
N ALA A 160 3.12 -3.61 -5.20
CA ALA A 160 3.71 -4.44 -4.16
C ALA A 160 3.34 -5.91 -4.35
N THR A 161 4.27 -6.82 -4.04
CA THR A 161 4.05 -8.27 -4.19
C THR A 161 4.58 -9.03 -2.99
N THR A 162 3.88 -10.11 -2.62
CA THR A 162 4.33 -11.03 -1.59
C THR A 162 3.70 -12.40 -1.81
N THR A 163 4.15 -13.39 -1.06
CA THR A 163 3.47 -14.67 -0.90
C THR A 163 3.27 -14.92 0.59
N ILE A 164 2.05 -15.24 0.97
CA ILE A 164 1.68 -15.60 2.36
C ILE A 164 1.18 -17.05 2.39
N LYS A 165 1.23 -17.69 3.55
CA LYS A 165 0.61 -18.98 3.80
C LYS A 165 -0.72 -18.77 4.52
N ARG A 166 -1.83 -19.21 3.91
CA ARG A 166 -3.16 -19.07 4.52
C ARG A 166 -3.29 -19.83 5.84
N SER A 167 -2.63 -20.98 5.95
CA SER A 167 -2.57 -21.77 7.19
C SER A 167 -1.95 -21.01 8.36
N ALA A 168 -0.97 -20.11 8.08
CA ALA A 168 -0.37 -19.26 9.09
C ALA A 168 -1.37 -18.29 9.75
N PHE A 169 -2.49 -18.00 9.08
CA PHE A 169 -3.58 -17.18 9.58
C PHE A 169 -4.80 -18.00 10.04
N GLY A 170 -4.61 -19.32 10.19
CA GLY A 170 -5.67 -20.23 10.65
C GLY A 170 -6.72 -20.59 9.58
N ILE A 171 -6.49 -20.24 8.32
CA ILE A 171 -7.38 -20.58 7.20
C ILE A 171 -6.91 -21.90 6.61
N LYS A 172 -7.62 -22.97 6.92
CA LYS A 172 -7.26 -24.36 6.59
C LYS A 172 -8.27 -25.05 5.68
N ALA A 173 -9.24 -24.31 5.15
CA ALA A 173 -10.26 -24.86 4.26
C ALA A 173 -9.64 -25.70 3.15
N TYR A 174 -10.11 -26.95 2.99
CA TYR A 174 -9.72 -27.85 1.90
C TYR A 174 -8.20 -27.96 1.70
N GLU A 175 -7.44 -28.22 2.76
CA GLU A 175 -5.95 -28.24 2.74
C GLU A 175 -5.38 -29.18 1.67
N ASP A 176 -6.06 -30.28 1.35
CA ASP A 176 -5.64 -31.28 0.35
C ASP A 176 -6.00 -30.87 -1.09
N LEU A 177 -6.88 -29.89 -1.28
CA LEU A 177 -7.41 -29.48 -2.58
C LEU A 177 -6.99 -28.08 -3.01
N VAL A 178 -6.73 -27.22 -2.02
CA VAL A 178 -6.43 -25.80 -2.25
C VAL A 178 -5.08 -25.46 -1.62
N GLY A 179 -4.19 -24.93 -2.44
CA GLY A 179 -2.83 -24.60 -2.04
C GLY A 179 -2.74 -23.65 -0.83
N ASP A 180 -1.73 -23.87 0.00
CA ASP A 180 -1.46 -23.05 1.20
C ASP A 180 -0.87 -21.69 0.85
N ALA A 181 -0.06 -21.62 -0.21
CA ALA A 181 0.60 -20.39 -0.64
C ALA A 181 -0.35 -19.51 -1.45
N ILE A 182 -0.57 -18.29 -0.98
CA ILE A 182 -1.31 -17.26 -1.70
C ILE A 182 -0.30 -16.25 -2.23
N SER A 183 -0.19 -16.13 -3.55
CA SER A 183 0.56 -15.06 -4.20
C SER A 183 -0.30 -13.80 -4.27
N VAL A 184 0.24 -12.68 -3.79
CA VAL A 184 -0.49 -11.40 -3.69
C VAL A 184 0.21 -10.35 -4.53
N GLN A 185 -0.57 -9.61 -5.32
CA GLN A 185 -0.15 -8.44 -6.07
C GLN A 185 -1.07 -7.26 -5.73
N ILE A 186 -0.46 -6.14 -5.39
CA ILE A 186 -1.16 -4.93 -4.97
C ILE A 186 -0.82 -3.83 -5.97
N GLN A 187 -1.85 -3.11 -6.42
CA GLN A 187 -1.73 -1.93 -7.26
C GLN A 187 -2.41 -0.76 -6.56
N ILE A 188 -1.64 0.27 -6.28
CA ILE A 188 -2.11 1.49 -5.61
C ILE A 188 -1.78 2.69 -6.48
N GLU A 189 -2.75 3.56 -6.67
CA GLU A 189 -2.56 4.93 -7.10
C GLU A 189 -3.07 5.85 -5.99
N ALA A 190 -2.32 6.90 -5.69
CA ALA A 190 -2.67 7.84 -4.64
C ALA A 190 -2.37 9.28 -5.09
N LEU A 191 -3.25 10.20 -4.72
CA LEU A 191 -3.17 11.62 -5.02
C LEU A 191 -2.60 12.38 -3.84
N GLU A 192 -1.79 13.38 -4.09
CA GLU A 192 -1.35 14.32 -3.07
C GLU A 192 -2.55 15.12 -2.55
N GLY A 193 -2.71 15.14 -1.22
CA GLY A 193 -3.81 15.82 -0.55
C GLY A 193 -5.14 15.04 -0.61
N PRO A 194 -6.28 15.73 -0.38
CA PRO A 194 -7.60 15.11 -0.32
C PRO A 194 -8.11 14.71 -1.71
N ASP A 195 -8.86 13.61 -1.79
CA ASP A 195 -9.51 13.15 -3.01
C ASP A 195 -10.48 14.23 -3.55
N PRO A 196 -10.24 14.77 -4.76
CA PRO A 196 -11.12 15.78 -5.33
C PRO A 196 -12.53 15.24 -5.66
N GLU A 197 -12.65 13.93 -5.94
CA GLU A 197 -13.95 13.31 -6.23
C GLU A 197 -14.80 13.14 -4.96
N ALA A 198 -14.19 12.94 -3.80
CA ALA A 198 -14.93 12.84 -2.53
C ALA A 198 -15.71 14.12 -2.20
N LYS A 199 -15.23 15.28 -2.64
CA LYS A 199 -15.93 16.56 -2.48
C LYS A 199 -17.15 16.68 -3.40
N MET A 200 -17.14 16.06 -4.58
CA MET A 200 -18.27 16.09 -5.52
C MET A 200 -19.40 15.17 -5.08
N GLU A 201 -19.10 14.01 -4.50
CA GLU A 201 -20.13 13.09 -3.98
C GLU A 201 -20.91 13.71 -2.81
N THR A 202 -20.24 14.47 -1.92
CA THR A 202 -20.90 15.16 -0.80
C THR A 202 -21.73 16.36 -1.25
N ALA A 203 -21.37 17.01 -2.35
CA ALA A 203 -22.11 18.15 -2.90
C ALA A 203 -23.37 17.76 -3.69
N THR A 204 -23.47 16.48 -4.13
CA THR A 204 -24.56 15.99 -4.98
C THR A 204 -25.67 15.29 -4.18
N GLN A 205 -25.56 15.15 -2.86
CA GLN A 205 -26.66 14.66 -2.02
C GLN A 205 -27.54 15.85 -1.60
N PRO A 206 -28.74 16.02 -2.21
CA PRO A 206 -29.71 16.99 -1.69
C PRO A 206 -30.14 16.52 -0.31
N GLY A 207 -30.02 17.42 0.67
CA GLY A 207 -30.44 17.15 2.05
C GLY A 207 -31.84 16.55 2.12
N LYS A 208 -31.95 15.43 2.84
CA LYS A 208 -33.21 14.85 3.26
C LYS A 208 -33.72 15.59 4.48
#